data_ecae6d8570d9dc0700f9cec4f51a0af9
#
_entry.id   ecae6d8570d9dc0700f9cec4f51a0af9
#
_cell.length_a   1.000
_cell.length_b   1.000
_cell.length_c   1.000
_cell.angle_alpha   90.00
_cell.angle_beta   90.00
_cell.angle_gamma   90.00
#
_symmetry.space_group_name_H-M   'P 1'
#
loop_
_entity.id
_entity.type
_entity.pdbx_description
1 polymer ?
#
loop_
_entity_poly.entity_id
_entity_poly.type
_entity_poly.pdbx_seq_one_letter_code
_entity_poly.pdbx_strand_id
1 'polypeptide(L)'
;MKQFFTIVIIVYFLFSGGNNHEFINRDFNEVKIETLIQDSTLNIRALEIVRSKFTLPVYLTSKGEFGVILPNATFNNVDSLKQKTFFSHKINLSTNTQKLNFRALGVTSNVGYGISIGTPAILYKLDVDLEKNKIVYTENHPKAFYDSMEFWNDQEGIAIGDATEGCLSVIITRDGGDTWKKLSCDDLPKGGENEGAFAASDTNIAIVGNNTWVATSAGRIYFSPNKGKTWDVFDTPIVKEKDTEGIYSIHFYNALNGFAIGGDYTKPEDNSANKIRTKDGGKTWELVAQNENPGYRSCVQYIPNRNGKELVAIGFKGIDYSNDSGSTWKHLSDEGFYTIRFLNDSIAYAAGNGRVSKLTFKE
;
A
#
# COMPACT_ATOMS: atom_id res chain seq x y z
N MET A 1 4.43 57.47 -55.92
CA MET A 1 3.67 56.21 -55.85
C MET A 1 4.30 55.35 -54.79
N LYS A 2 3.69 55.23 -53.61
CA LYS A 2 4.13 54.32 -52.52
C LYS A 2 3.25 53.11 -52.58
N GLN A 3 3.87 51.96 -52.87
CA GLN A 3 3.20 50.66 -52.83
C GLN A 3 3.16 50.17 -51.37
N PHE A 4 1.96 49.95 -50.83
CA PHE A 4 1.73 49.26 -49.57
C PHE A 4 1.70 47.76 -49.83
N PHE A 5 2.63 47.01 -49.26
CA PHE A 5 2.59 45.53 -49.17
C PHE A 5 1.76 45.14 -47.93
N THR A 6 0.60 44.56 -48.16
CA THR A 6 -0.24 43.97 -47.12
C THR A 6 0.25 42.52 -46.87
N ILE A 7 0.85 42.29 -45.71
CA ILE A 7 1.21 40.92 -45.28
C ILE A 7 -0.03 40.28 -44.66
N VAL A 8 -0.57 39.27 -45.33
CA VAL A 8 -1.62 38.40 -44.78
C VAL A 8 -0.96 37.30 -43.94
N ILE A 9 -1.07 37.37 -42.62
CA ILE A 9 -0.67 36.29 -41.73
C ILE A 9 -1.81 35.28 -41.67
N ILE A 10 -1.57 34.10 -42.28
CA ILE A 10 -2.48 32.95 -42.15
C ILE A 10 -2.07 32.21 -40.87
N VAL A 11 -2.90 32.31 -39.84
CA VAL A 11 -2.76 31.54 -38.60
C VAL A 11 -3.38 30.16 -38.83
N TYR A 12 -2.54 29.12 -38.95
CA TYR A 12 -3.01 27.75 -38.94
C TYR A 12 -3.33 27.34 -37.50
N PHE A 13 -4.60 27.21 -37.17
CA PHE A 13 -5.06 26.51 -36.00
C PHE A 13 -4.87 25.01 -36.23
N LEU A 14 -3.82 24.44 -35.70
CA LEU A 14 -3.67 22.97 -35.55
C LEU A 14 -4.65 22.52 -34.44
N PHE A 15 -5.83 22.05 -34.84
CA PHE A 15 -6.65 21.23 -33.96
C PHE A 15 -5.90 19.91 -33.70
N SER A 16 -5.20 19.81 -32.57
CA SER A 16 -4.80 18.52 -32.03
C SER A 16 -6.06 17.80 -31.57
N GLY A 17 -6.57 16.91 -32.41
CA GLY A 17 -7.62 15.97 -32.01
C GLY A 17 -7.06 15.06 -30.91
N GLY A 18 -7.27 15.44 -29.66
CA GLY A 18 -7.11 14.54 -28.53
C GLY A 18 -8.14 13.42 -28.72
N ASN A 19 -7.69 12.20 -28.89
CA ASN A 19 -8.54 11.02 -28.75
C ASN A 19 -9.04 11.02 -27.30
N ASN A 20 -10.20 11.56 -27.07
CA ASN A 20 -10.97 11.31 -25.86
C ASN A 20 -11.37 9.83 -25.91
N HIS A 21 -10.54 8.96 -25.36
CA HIS A 21 -11.04 7.66 -24.95
C HIS A 21 -12.13 7.92 -23.91
N GLU A 22 -13.39 7.84 -24.32
CA GLU A 22 -14.49 7.78 -23.37
C GLU A 22 -14.21 6.58 -22.46
N PHE A 23 -13.97 6.87 -21.18
CA PHE A 23 -13.86 5.85 -20.16
C PHE A 23 -15.23 5.19 -20.03
N ILE A 24 -15.31 3.96 -20.51
CA ILE A 24 -16.49 3.13 -20.27
C ILE A 24 -16.54 2.89 -18.76
N ASN A 25 -17.58 3.44 -18.11
CA ASN A 25 -17.87 3.13 -16.72
C ASN A 25 -18.22 1.64 -16.67
N ARG A 26 -17.41 0.87 -15.97
CA ARG A 26 -17.71 -0.53 -15.68
C ARG A 26 -18.26 -0.64 -14.26
N ASP A 27 -18.96 -1.75 -13.99
CA ASP A 27 -19.53 -2.03 -12.68
C ASP A 27 -19.23 -3.49 -12.33
N PHE A 28 -18.24 -3.73 -11.50
CA PHE A 28 -17.95 -5.06 -11.04
C PHE A 28 -19.08 -5.64 -10.20
N ASN A 29 -19.49 -6.85 -10.55
CA ASN A 29 -20.56 -7.60 -9.89
C ASN A 29 -20.06 -8.86 -9.19
N GLU A 30 -18.87 -9.33 -9.57
CA GLU A 30 -18.27 -10.57 -9.05
C GLU A 30 -16.77 -10.37 -8.82
N VAL A 31 -16.25 -11.03 -7.78
CA VAL A 31 -14.82 -11.26 -7.60
C VAL A 31 -14.57 -12.77 -7.52
N LYS A 32 -13.86 -13.30 -8.52
CA LYS A 32 -13.39 -14.69 -8.49
C LYS A 32 -12.12 -14.77 -7.65
N ILE A 33 -12.12 -15.66 -6.66
CA ILE A 33 -11.01 -15.86 -5.72
C ILE A 33 -10.35 -17.20 -6.00
N GLU A 34 -9.08 -17.19 -6.37
CA GLU A 34 -8.23 -18.37 -6.57
C GLU A 34 -7.19 -18.42 -5.45
N THR A 35 -7.30 -19.38 -4.55
CA THR A 35 -6.33 -19.54 -3.45
C THR A 35 -5.02 -20.13 -3.96
N LEU A 36 -3.92 -19.41 -3.78
CA LEU A 36 -2.58 -19.80 -4.20
C LEU A 36 -1.81 -20.49 -3.07
N ILE A 37 -1.98 -19.99 -1.84
CA ILE A 37 -1.40 -20.54 -0.62
C ILE A 37 -2.50 -20.68 0.41
N GLN A 38 -2.58 -21.85 1.05
CA GLN A 38 -3.46 -22.12 2.17
C GLN A 38 -2.67 -22.79 3.29
N ASP A 39 -2.51 -22.06 4.40
CA ASP A 39 -1.85 -22.55 5.61
C ASP A 39 -2.38 -21.77 6.82
N SER A 40 -3.23 -22.39 7.62
CA SER A 40 -3.93 -21.79 8.76
C SER A 40 -2.97 -21.21 9.84
N THR A 41 -1.68 -21.54 9.76
CA THR A 41 -0.68 -21.03 10.71
C THR A 41 -0.06 -19.71 10.28
N LEU A 42 -0.34 -19.25 9.07
CA LEU A 42 0.21 -17.99 8.53
C LEU A 42 -0.67 -16.78 8.90
N ASN A 43 -0.01 -15.65 9.09
CA ASN A 43 -0.63 -14.35 9.16
C ASN A 43 0.22 -13.41 8.27
N ILE A 44 -0.38 -12.97 7.15
CA ILE A 44 0.31 -12.23 6.10
C ILE A 44 -0.36 -10.86 5.96
N ARG A 45 0.37 -9.81 6.34
CA ARG A 45 -0.06 -8.41 6.25
C ARG A 45 0.79 -7.59 5.29
N ALA A 46 1.96 -8.12 4.95
CA ALA A 46 2.93 -7.53 4.04
C ALA A 46 2.95 -8.34 2.74
N LEU A 47 2.44 -7.75 1.67
CA LEU A 47 2.32 -8.34 0.33
C LEU A 47 2.69 -7.28 -0.68
N GLU A 48 3.59 -7.60 -1.62
CA GLU A 48 3.96 -6.71 -2.71
C GLU A 48 4.06 -7.45 -4.05
N ILE A 49 4.14 -6.69 -5.14
CA ILE A 49 4.34 -7.21 -6.49
C ILE A 49 5.67 -6.67 -7.03
N VAL A 50 6.69 -7.51 -7.09
CA VAL A 50 7.93 -7.20 -7.79
C VAL A 50 7.66 -7.16 -9.29
N ARG A 51 8.02 -6.06 -9.94
CA ARG A 51 7.84 -5.82 -11.38
C ARG A 51 9.22 -5.68 -12.04
N SER A 52 9.80 -6.82 -12.41
CA SER A 52 11.08 -6.88 -13.12
C SER A 52 10.93 -7.64 -14.43
N LYS A 53 11.89 -8.50 -14.80
CA LYS A 53 11.75 -9.45 -15.91
C LYS A 53 10.52 -10.34 -15.76
N PHE A 54 10.17 -10.67 -14.53
CA PHE A 54 8.93 -11.38 -14.16
C PHE A 54 8.13 -10.52 -13.20
N THR A 55 6.82 -10.66 -13.23
CA THR A 55 5.92 -10.01 -12.27
C THR A 55 5.53 -11.06 -11.24
N LEU A 56 6.01 -10.89 -10.01
CA LEU A 56 5.93 -11.90 -8.96
C LEU A 56 5.33 -11.31 -7.68
N PRO A 57 4.25 -11.88 -7.14
CA PRO A 57 3.83 -11.56 -5.79
C PRO A 57 4.85 -12.09 -4.78
N VAL A 58 5.22 -11.24 -3.83
CA VAL A 58 6.10 -11.57 -2.72
C VAL A 58 5.44 -11.20 -1.41
N TYR A 59 5.71 -11.92 -0.34
CA TYR A 59 5.06 -11.72 0.95
C TYR A 59 5.99 -12.02 2.13
N LEU A 60 5.67 -11.40 3.25
CA LEU A 60 6.30 -11.68 4.55
C LEU A 60 5.25 -12.13 5.56
N THR A 61 5.66 -13.02 6.46
CA THR A 61 4.75 -13.61 7.45
C THR A 61 5.10 -13.20 8.88
N SER A 62 4.13 -13.35 9.77
CA SER A 62 4.33 -13.18 11.22
C SER A 62 5.27 -14.24 11.85
N LYS A 63 5.72 -15.24 11.09
CA LYS A 63 6.67 -16.28 11.53
C LYS A 63 8.10 -16.04 11.03
N GLY A 64 8.35 -14.89 10.40
CA GLY A 64 9.67 -14.55 9.87
C GLY A 64 9.98 -15.19 8.52
N GLU A 65 8.96 -15.59 7.76
CA GLU A 65 9.17 -16.18 6.44
C GLU A 65 9.04 -15.11 5.35
N PHE A 66 9.94 -15.14 4.37
CA PHE A 66 9.83 -14.43 3.09
C PHE A 66 9.46 -15.43 2.00
N GLY A 67 8.44 -15.16 1.23
CA GLY A 67 7.95 -16.05 0.18
C GLY A 67 7.73 -15.34 -1.16
N VAL A 68 7.96 -16.10 -2.23
CA VAL A 68 7.74 -15.69 -3.63
C VAL A 68 6.73 -16.63 -4.26
N ILE A 69 5.78 -16.12 -5.03
CA ILE A 69 4.79 -16.91 -5.77
C ILE A 69 5.18 -16.93 -7.25
N LEU A 70 5.50 -18.11 -7.75
CA LEU A 70 5.97 -18.34 -9.11
C LEU A 70 4.85 -18.94 -9.98
N PRO A 71 4.61 -18.45 -11.21
CA PRO A 71 3.68 -19.07 -12.14
C PRO A 71 4.21 -20.42 -12.66
N ASN A 72 3.33 -21.38 -12.90
CA ASN A 72 3.69 -22.74 -13.33
C ASN A 72 4.46 -22.82 -14.67
N ALA A 73 4.31 -21.83 -15.54
CA ALA A 73 5.02 -21.79 -16.82
C ALA A 73 6.57 -21.79 -16.68
N THR A 74 7.09 -21.54 -15.48
CA THR A 74 8.52 -21.56 -15.17
C THR A 74 9.09 -22.99 -15.02
N PHE A 75 8.21 -24.02 -14.91
CA PHE A 75 8.60 -25.40 -14.57
C PHE A 75 8.03 -26.47 -15.53
N ASN A 76 7.93 -26.18 -16.82
CA ASN A 76 7.25 -27.01 -17.82
C ASN A 76 7.78 -28.45 -18.01
N ASN A 77 8.81 -28.91 -17.28
CA ASN A 77 9.47 -30.19 -17.47
C ASN A 77 9.26 -31.22 -16.35
N VAL A 78 8.36 -30.98 -15.39
CA VAL A 78 8.13 -31.92 -14.28
C VAL A 78 6.69 -32.39 -14.26
N ASP A 79 6.47 -33.66 -14.62
CA ASP A 79 5.13 -34.26 -14.81
C ASP A 79 4.22 -34.23 -13.56
N SER A 80 4.77 -34.24 -12.35
CA SER A 80 4.03 -34.15 -11.09
C SER A 80 3.44 -32.77 -10.80
N LEU A 81 3.82 -31.75 -11.57
CA LEU A 81 3.46 -30.34 -11.35
C LEU A 81 2.37 -29.84 -12.29
N LYS A 82 1.86 -30.69 -13.19
CA LYS A 82 0.86 -30.31 -14.21
C LYS A 82 -0.49 -29.85 -13.65
N GLN A 83 -0.76 -30.06 -12.36
CA GLN A 83 -2.05 -29.68 -11.73
C GLN A 83 -2.01 -28.37 -10.93
N LYS A 84 -0.84 -27.81 -10.61
CA LYS A 84 -0.75 -26.55 -9.85
C LYS A 84 -0.45 -25.38 -10.77
N THR A 85 -1.26 -24.35 -10.68
CA THR A 85 -1.10 -23.11 -11.47
C THR A 85 0.04 -22.23 -10.94
N PHE A 86 0.41 -22.40 -9.66
CA PHE A 86 1.44 -21.61 -8.97
C PHE A 86 2.24 -22.44 -7.98
N PHE A 87 3.47 -22.02 -7.74
CA PHE A 87 4.36 -22.54 -6.70
C PHE A 87 4.74 -21.41 -5.76
N SER A 88 4.85 -21.69 -4.48
CA SER A 88 5.51 -20.76 -3.55
C SER A 88 6.86 -21.33 -3.17
N HIS A 89 7.90 -20.49 -3.25
CA HIS A 89 9.19 -20.74 -2.64
C HIS A 89 9.36 -19.79 -1.46
N LYS A 90 9.83 -20.29 -0.32
CA LYS A 90 9.99 -19.46 0.89
C LYS A 90 11.23 -19.83 1.68
N ILE A 91 11.81 -18.83 2.34
CA ILE A 91 12.87 -18.99 3.34
C ILE A 91 12.38 -18.52 4.71
N ASN A 92 12.89 -19.09 5.76
CA ASN A 92 12.64 -18.63 7.12
C ASN A 92 13.85 -17.86 7.63
N LEU A 93 13.64 -16.60 7.97
CA LEU A 93 14.65 -15.68 8.50
C LEU A 93 14.72 -15.75 10.05
N SER A 94 13.72 -16.34 10.70
CA SER A 94 13.73 -16.56 12.14
C SER A 94 14.76 -17.64 12.52
N THR A 95 15.43 -17.43 13.65
CA THR A 95 16.33 -18.40 14.26
C THR A 95 15.72 -19.00 15.52
N ASN A 96 16.41 -19.94 16.17
CA ASN A 96 15.98 -20.50 17.45
C ASN A 96 15.94 -19.45 18.55
N THR A 97 16.84 -18.47 18.51
CA THR A 97 17.01 -17.42 19.52
C THR A 97 16.28 -16.12 19.15
N GLN A 98 15.93 -15.92 17.86
CA GLN A 98 15.30 -14.69 17.37
C GLN A 98 14.07 -15.01 16.52
N LYS A 99 12.90 -14.76 17.07
CA LYS A 99 11.63 -14.92 16.36
C LYS A 99 11.25 -13.58 15.70
N LEU A 100 11.14 -13.59 14.38
CA LEU A 100 10.78 -12.42 13.59
C LEU A 100 9.29 -12.44 13.31
N ASN A 101 8.67 -11.25 13.35
CA ASN A 101 7.30 -11.02 12.94
C ASN A 101 7.31 -9.81 12.01
N PHE A 102 7.08 -10.05 10.72
CA PHE A 102 7.10 -8.99 9.72
C PHE A 102 5.72 -8.40 9.49
N ARG A 103 5.67 -7.08 9.35
CA ARG A 103 4.46 -6.30 9.05
C ARG A 103 4.62 -5.37 7.88
N ALA A 104 5.85 -5.01 7.51
CA ALA A 104 6.18 -4.10 6.44
C ALA A 104 7.13 -4.77 5.43
N LEU A 105 6.83 -4.59 4.14
CA LEU A 105 7.55 -5.10 2.99
C LEU A 105 7.61 -4.04 1.90
N GLY A 106 8.78 -3.54 1.61
CA GLY A 106 9.01 -2.70 0.44
C GLY A 106 9.70 -3.49 -0.68
N VAL A 107 9.48 -3.11 -1.91
CA VAL A 107 10.12 -3.74 -3.07
C VAL A 107 10.71 -2.71 -4.02
N THR A 108 11.83 -3.07 -4.62
CA THR A 108 12.39 -2.42 -5.80
C THR A 108 12.26 -3.34 -7.00
N SER A 109 12.87 -2.98 -8.14
CA SER A 109 12.78 -3.81 -9.36
C SER A 109 13.25 -5.26 -9.15
N ASN A 110 14.20 -5.52 -8.24
CA ASN A 110 14.79 -6.87 -8.06
C ASN A 110 14.97 -7.32 -6.61
N VAL A 111 14.67 -6.48 -5.64
CA VAL A 111 14.96 -6.73 -4.22
C VAL A 111 13.74 -6.45 -3.36
N GLY A 112 13.49 -7.32 -2.39
CA GLY A 112 12.54 -7.09 -1.31
C GLY A 112 13.24 -6.57 -0.06
N TYR A 113 12.53 -5.80 0.75
CA TYR A 113 13.00 -5.31 2.05
C TYR A 113 11.92 -5.57 3.08
N GLY A 114 12.28 -6.25 4.16
CA GLY A 114 11.33 -6.56 5.21
C GLY A 114 11.82 -6.09 6.56
N ILE A 115 10.98 -5.38 7.30
CA ILE A 115 11.29 -4.99 8.67
C ILE A 115 10.36 -5.70 9.65
N SER A 116 10.97 -6.26 10.72
CA SER A 116 10.21 -6.90 11.77
C SER A 116 9.66 -5.88 12.77
N ILE A 117 8.53 -6.21 13.40
CA ILE A 117 8.05 -5.51 14.58
C ILE A 117 8.77 -5.99 15.84
N GLY A 118 8.71 -5.17 16.91
CA GLY A 118 9.29 -5.49 18.21
C GLY A 118 10.76 -5.11 18.34
N THR A 119 11.36 -5.42 19.49
CA THR A 119 12.72 -5.04 19.84
C THR A 119 13.60 -6.28 19.95
N PRO A 120 14.71 -6.32 19.19
CA PRO A 120 15.10 -5.38 18.14
C PRO A 120 14.21 -5.48 16.90
N ALA A 121 13.86 -4.34 16.29
CA ALA A 121 13.33 -4.33 14.94
C ALA A 121 14.50 -4.53 13.96
N ILE A 122 14.35 -5.49 13.04
CA ILE A 122 15.41 -5.87 12.13
C ILE A 122 14.92 -5.75 10.69
N LEU A 123 15.67 -5.01 9.88
CA LEU A 123 15.42 -4.84 8.46
C LEU A 123 16.38 -5.71 7.65
N TYR A 124 15.78 -6.55 6.83
CA TYR A 124 16.49 -7.39 5.87
C TYR A 124 16.38 -6.81 4.46
N LYS A 125 17.48 -6.87 3.72
CA LYS A 125 17.53 -6.79 2.27
C LYS A 125 17.48 -8.22 1.73
N LEU A 126 16.48 -8.52 0.88
CA LEU A 126 16.07 -9.87 0.47
C LEU A 126 16.18 -9.98 -1.04
N ASP A 127 17.03 -10.85 -1.54
CA ASP A 127 17.09 -11.11 -2.97
C ASP A 127 15.91 -12.00 -3.39
N VAL A 128 15.30 -11.75 -4.56
CA VAL A 128 14.16 -12.53 -5.05
C VAL A 128 14.50 -13.97 -5.41
N ASP A 129 15.78 -14.28 -5.63
CA ASP A 129 16.26 -15.65 -5.78
C ASP A 129 16.40 -16.40 -4.43
N LEU A 130 16.18 -15.72 -3.32
CA LEU A 130 16.21 -16.21 -1.94
C LEU A 130 17.57 -16.72 -1.45
N GLU A 131 18.61 -16.59 -2.24
CA GLU A 131 19.96 -17.10 -1.89
C GLU A 131 20.74 -16.11 -1.01
N LYS A 132 20.47 -14.82 -1.17
CA LYS A 132 21.20 -13.75 -0.47
C LYS A 132 20.24 -12.90 0.35
N ASN A 133 20.44 -12.86 1.64
CA ASN A 133 19.78 -11.94 2.54
C ASN A 133 20.79 -11.27 3.46
N LYS A 134 20.55 -10.00 3.79
CA LYS A 134 21.47 -9.20 4.59
C LYS A 134 20.69 -8.33 5.54
N ILE A 135 21.09 -8.26 6.81
CA ILE A 135 20.60 -7.26 7.75
C ILE A 135 21.22 -5.91 7.37
N VAL A 136 20.38 -4.90 7.13
CA VAL A 136 20.80 -3.56 6.69
C VAL A 136 20.43 -2.46 7.70
N TYR A 137 19.58 -2.79 8.69
CA TYR A 137 19.26 -1.87 9.80
C TYR A 137 18.80 -2.66 11.02
N THR A 138 19.06 -2.13 12.21
CA THR A 138 18.57 -2.67 13.48
C THR A 138 18.22 -1.53 14.42
N GLU A 139 17.01 -1.57 15.01
CA GLU A 139 16.52 -0.62 15.99
C GLU A 139 16.33 -1.32 17.35
N ASN A 140 17.06 -0.88 18.37
CA ASN A 140 17.03 -1.48 19.71
C ASN A 140 16.16 -0.70 20.71
N HIS A 141 15.47 0.36 20.25
CA HIS A 141 14.59 1.13 21.15
C HIS A 141 13.48 0.23 21.70
N PRO A 142 13.14 0.27 23.02
CA PRO A 142 12.18 -0.64 23.65
C PRO A 142 10.77 -0.58 23.04
N LYS A 143 10.41 0.56 22.44
CA LYS A 143 9.13 0.79 21.77
C LYS A 143 9.24 0.70 20.24
N ALA A 144 10.31 0.11 19.70
CA ALA A 144 10.45 -0.02 18.25
C ALA A 144 9.33 -0.89 17.66
N PHE A 145 8.57 -0.32 16.73
CA PHE A 145 7.51 -1.01 16.01
C PHE A 145 7.34 -0.33 14.65
N TYR A 146 7.62 -1.07 13.57
CA TYR A 146 7.54 -0.55 12.20
C TYR A 146 6.32 -1.14 11.50
N ASP A 147 5.51 -0.25 10.87
CA ASP A 147 4.17 -0.54 10.38
C ASP A 147 4.09 -0.70 8.87
N SER A 148 4.87 0.09 8.14
CA SER A 148 4.78 0.16 6.67
C SER A 148 6.10 0.59 6.05
N MET A 149 6.31 0.16 4.79
CA MET A 149 7.48 0.49 3.99
C MET A 149 7.10 0.69 2.53
N GLU A 150 7.73 1.69 1.87
CA GLU A 150 7.50 1.99 0.47
C GLU A 150 8.76 2.56 -0.20
N PHE A 151 8.89 2.44 -1.51
CA PHE A 151 10.02 2.94 -2.27
C PHE A 151 9.58 3.97 -3.31
N TRP A 152 10.30 5.12 -3.39
CA TRP A 152 10.12 6.11 -4.47
C TRP A 152 10.71 5.61 -5.79
N ASN A 153 11.77 4.85 -5.71
CA ASN A 153 12.52 4.25 -6.82
C ASN A 153 13.51 3.21 -6.27
N ASP A 154 14.29 2.58 -7.14
CA ASP A 154 15.23 1.53 -6.76
C ASP A 154 16.37 2.00 -5.81
N GLN A 155 16.55 3.30 -5.62
CA GLN A 155 17.60 3.88 -4.75
C GLN A 155 17.06 4.47 -3.46
N GLU A 156 15.80 4.90 -3.44
CA GLU A 156 15.27 5.69 -2.35
C GLU A 156 13.99 5.04 -1.80
N GLY A 157 13.97 4.79 -0.49
CA GLY A 157 12.84 4.19 0.21
C GLY A 157 12.65 4.75 1.61
N ILE A 158 11.48 4.49 2.19
CA ILE A 158 11.04 4.94 3.50
C ILE A 158 10.36 3.80 4.25
N ALA A 159 10.60 3.67 5.54
CA ALA A 159 9.74 2.92 6.44
C ALA A 159 9.34 3.78 7.64
N ILE A 160 8.13 3.55 8.11
CA ILE A 160 7.56 4.28 9.24
C ILE A 160 7.15 3.33 10.36
N GLY A 161 7.19 3.83 11.58
CA GLY A 161 6.76 3.10 12.77
C GLY A 161 6.24 4.03 13.86
N ASP A 162 5.81 3.42 14.94
CA ASP A 162 5.26 4.10 16.12
C ASP A 162 6.20 5.17 16.66
N ALA A 163 5.60 6.18 17.28
CA ALA A 163 6.35 7.27 17.88
C ALA A 163 7.26 6.76 19.01
N THR A 164 8.53 7.08 18.85
CA THR A 164 9.54 7.00 19.89
C THR A 164 10.04 8.42 20.16
N GLU A 165 10.43 8.77 21.36
CA GLU A 165 11.05 10.08 21.66
C GLU A 165 10.24 11.33 21.23
N GLY A 166 8.92 11.21 21.01
CA GLY A 166 8.02 12.34 20.71
C GLY A 166 7.79 12.66 19.22
N CYS A 167 8.27 11.82 18.30
CA CYS A 167 7.97 11.87 16.88
C CYS A 167 7.83 10.45 16.31
N LEU A 168 7.21 10.30 15.13
CA LEU A 168 7.15 9.01 14.43
C LEU A 168 8.56 8.47 14.16
N SER A 169 8.73 7.16 14.25
CA SER A 169 9.95 6.51 13.78
C SER A 169 9.94 6.47 12.26
N VAL A 170 10.82 7.24 11.62
CA VAL A 170 10.98 7.30 10.18
C VAL A 170 12.41 6.96 9.82
N ILE A 171 12.61 5.90 9.03
CA ILE A 171 13.92 5.57 8.46
C ILE A 171 13.90 5.72 6.95
N ILE A 172 14.98 6.21 6.39
CA ILE A 172 15.11 6.47 4.96
C ILE A 172 16.41 5.88 4.43
N THR A 173 16.33 5.28 3.24
CA THR A 173 17.50 4.93 2.43
C THR A 173 17.61 5.82 1.21
N ARG A 174 18.87 6.05 0.73
CA ARG A 174 19.21 6.80 -0.48
C ARG A 174 20.21 6.07 -1.39
N ASP A 175 20.54 4.83 -1.06
CA ASP A 175 21.58 4.02 -1.69
C ASP A 175 21.09 2.61 -2.07
N GLY A 176 19.81 2.49 -2.41
CA GLY A 176 19.21 1.20 -2.78
C GLY A 176 19.12 0.25 -1.58
N GLY A 177 18.88 0.79 -0.37
CA GLY A 177 18.65 0.01 0.84
C GLY A 177 19.90 -0.65 1.42
N ASP A 178 21.10 -0.25 0.99
CA ASP A 178 22.34 -0.74 1.58
C ASP A 178 22.57 -0.14 2.96
N THR A 179 22.14 1.11 3.16
CA THR A 179 22.09 1.77 4.47
C THR A 179 20.76 2.46 4.70
N TRP A 180 20.34 2.52 5.97
CA TRP A 180 19.13 3.18 6.41
C TRP A 180 19.44 4.13 7.56
N LYS A 181 18.88 5.34 7.53
CA LYS A 181 19.07 6.36 8.54
C LYS A 181 17.75 6.76 9.16
N LYS A 182 17.67 6.73 10.49
CA LYS A 182 16.53 7.28 11.24
C LYS A 182 16.59 8.81 11.21
N LEU A 183 15.48 9.45 10.89
CA LEU A 183 15.35 10.90 10.95
C LEU A 183 15.34 11.36 12.41
N SER A 184 15.89 12.53 12.66
CA SER A 184 15.78 13.22 13.95
C SER A 184 14.36 13.73 14.16
N CYS A 185 13.91 13.79 15.41
CA CYS A 185 12.65 14.47 15.73
C CYS A 185 12.68 15.98 15.42
N ASP A 186 13.86 16.58 15.28
CA ASP A 186 14.00 17.97 14.82
C ASP A 186 13.62 18.15 13.35
N ASP A 187 13.70 17.07 12.53
CA ASP A 187 13.37 17.06 11.11
C ASP A 187 11.90 16.62 10.85
N LEU A 188 11.17 16.26 11.89
CA LEU A 188 9.79 15.71 11.80
C LEU A 188 8.79 16.58 12.57
N PRO A 189 7.54 16.64 12.14
CA PRO A 189 6.47 17.19 12.98
C PRO A 189 6.40 16.47 14.33
N LYS A 190 6.05 17.21 15.37
CA LYS A 190 5.84 16.65 16.71
C LYS A 190 4.73 15.57 16.66
N GLY A 191 5.04 14.39 17.17
CA GLY A 191 4.10 13.30 17.34
C GLY A 191 3.07 13.59 18.45
N GLY A 192 1.89 13.01 18.32
CA GLY A 192 0.93 12.88 19.43
C GLY A 192 1.42 11.86 20.47
N GLU A 193 0.80 11.88 21.63
CA GLU A 193 1.02 10.84 22.64
C GLU A 193 0.58 9.48 22.09
N ASN A 194 1.46 8.49 22.11
CA ASN A 194 1.24 7.15 21.56
C ASN A 194 0.81 7.12 20.07
N GLU A 195 1.13 8.15 19.29
CA GLU A 195 0.85 8.14 17.87
C GLU A 195 1.74 7.13 17.14
N GLY A 196 1.15 6.37 16.26
CA GLY A 196 1.78 5.39 15.42
C GLY A 196 1.00 5.18 14.14
N ALA A 197 1.17 4.03 13.52
CA ALA A 197 0.34 3.60 12.44
C ALA A 197 -0.24 2.21 12.73
N PHE A 198 -1.18 1.75 11.92
CA PHE A 198 -1.74 0.42 12.09
C PHE A 198 -1.05 -0.57 11.16
N ALA A 199 -0.23 -1.46 11.70
CA ALA A 199 0.45 -2.54 10.98
C ALA A 199 -0.55 -3.61 10.47
N ALA A 200 -1.61 -3.19 9.81
CA ALA A 200 -2.74 -4.03 9.42
C ALA A 200 -2.62 -4.57 7.99
N SER A 201 -2.01 -3.81 7.08
CA SER A 201 -2.01 -4.11 5.64
C SER A 201 -0.78 -3.61 4.89
N ASP A 202 0.17 -2.96 5.60
CA ASP A 202 1.35 -2.33 4.98
C ASP A 202 0.96 -1.25 3.94
N THR A 203 -0.10 -0.47 4.23
CA THR A 203 -0.62 0.58 3.35
C THR A 203 -0.84 1.91 4.05
N ASN A 204 -0.02 2.22 5.05
CA ASN A 204 -0.03 3.50 5.75
C ASN A 204 0.77 4.58 5.00
N ILE A 205 1.58 4.19 4.01
CA ILE A 205 2.36 5.07 3.16
C ILE A 205 1.75 5.08 1.76
N ALA A 206 1.60 6.27 1.18
CA ALA A 206 1.31 6.43 -0.25
C ALA A 206 2.37 7.33 -0.89
N ILE A 207 2.81 6.97 -2.10
CA ILE A 207 3.82 7.71 -2.86
C ILE A 207 3.30 8.03 -4.27
N VAL A 208 3.42 9.30 -4.68
CA VAL A 208 3.21 9.72 -6.06
C VAL A 208 4.32 10.69 -6.47
N GLY A 209 5.24 10.23 -7.30
CA GLY A 209 6.42 11.00 -7.69
C GLY A 209 7.33 11.30 -6.49
N ASN A 210 7.49 12.56 -6.13
CA ASN A 210 8.26 12.97 -4.96
C ASN A 210 7.41 13.13 -3.70
N ASN A 211 6.08 13.12 -3.85
CA ASN A 211 5.15 13.29 -2.75
C ASN A 211 5.01 12.00 -1.95
N THR A 212 4.92 12.13 -0.64
CA THR A 212 4.71 11.03 0.29
C THR A 212 3.67 11.44 1.32
N TRP A 213 2.70 10.57 1.56
CA TRP A 213 1.71 10.71 2.62
C TRP A 213 1.83 9.53 3.57
N VAL A 214 1.78 9.82 4.86
CA VAL A 214 1.79 8.81 5.93
C VAL A 214 0.55 9.00 6.79
N ALA A 215 -0.27 7.96 6.85
CA ALA A 215 -1.49 7.93 7.65
C ALA A 215 -1.21 7.36 9.05
N THR A 216 -1.75 8.02 10.09
CA THR A 216 -1.50 7.63 11.48
C THR A 216 -2.76 7.19 12.22
N SER A 217 -2.56 6.47 13.31
CA SER A 217 -3.62 6.07 14.26
C SER A 217 -4.32 7.26 14.91
N ALA A 218 -3.61 8.40 15.04
CA ALA A 218 -4.19 9.65 15.54
C ALA A 218 -5.10 10.37 14.53
N GLY A 219 -5.38 9.75 13.37
CA GLY A 219 -6.20 10.35 12.31
C GLY A 219 -5.54 11.56 11.66
N ARG A 220 -4.21 11.60 11.65
CA ARG A 220 -3.42 12.65 11.00
C ARG A 220 -2.73 12.11 9.76
N ILE A 221 -2.46 13.00 8.80
CA ILE A 221 -1.69 12.70 7.59
C ILE A 221 -0.41 13.55 7.64
N TYR A 222 0.74 12.90 7.66
CA TYR A 222 2.02 13.54 7.44
C TYR A 222 2.29 13.59 5.93
N PHE A 223 2.67 14.74 5.44
CA PHE A 223 2.93 14.98 4.02
C PHE A 223 4.34 15.50 3.79
N SER A 224 5.03 14.89 2.84
CA SER A 224 6.31 15.38 2.35
C SER A 224 6.26 15.59 0.83
N PRO A 225 6.56 16.79 0.30
CA PRO A 225 6.59 17.05 -1.15
C PRO A 225 7.92 16.65 -1.81
N ASN A 226 8.90 16.17 -1.05
CA ASN A 226 10.29 16.05 -1.49
C ASN A 226 11.01 14.81 -0.95
N LYS A 227 10.30 13.68 -0.97
CA LYS A 227 10.80 12.35 -0.56
C LYS A 227 11.30 12.32 0.88
N GLY A 228 10.54 12.88 1.81
CA GLY A 228 10.85 12.85 3.24
C GLY A 228 11.94 13.79 3.71
N LYS A 229 12.27 14.86 2.93
CA LYS A 229 13.24 15.87 3.35
C LYS A 229 12.61 16.93 4.26
N THR A 230 11.36 17.30 4.01
CA THR A 230 10.57 18.20 4.86
C THR A 230 9.17 17.64 5.02
N TRP A 231 8.49 17.99 6.12
CA TRP A 231 7.20 17.41 6.47
C TRP A 231 6.25 18.48 6.99
N ASP A 232 5.01 18.36 6.55
CA ASP A 232 3.82 19.01 7.11
C ASP A 232 2.90 17.94 7.72
N VAL A 233 1.98 18.34 8.60
CA VAL A 233 0.97 17.45 9.18
C VAL A 233 -0.41 18.08 9.11
N PHE A 234 -1.40 17.28 8.72
CA PHE A 234 -2.79 17.70 8.58
C PHE A 234 -3.72 16.80 9.41
N ASP A 235 -4.64 17.41 10.12
CA ASP A 235 -5.71 16.69 10.79
C ASP A 235 -6.78 16.25 9.81
N THR A 236 -7.44 15.13 10.11
CA THR A 236 -8.56 14.63 9.30
C THR A 236 -9.82 14.46 10.14
N PRO A 237 -11.00 14.41 9.50
CA PRO A 237 -12.27 14.20 10.20
C PRO A 237 -12.59 12.72 10.47
N ILE A 238 -11.63 11.79 10.27
CA ILE A 238 -11.86 10.37 10.54
C ILE A 238 -12.08 10.11 12.04
N VAL A 239 -12.85 9.08 12.36
CA VAL A 239 -13.03 8.65 13.76
C VAL A 239 -11.70 8.24 14.38
N LYS A 240 -11.43 8.74 15.61
CA LYS A 240 -10.14 8.58 16.31
C LYS A 240 -10.24 8.78 17.84
N GLU A 241 -11.37 8.44 18.41
CA GLU A 241 -11.61 8.66 19.85
C GLU A 241 -11.06 7.54 20.74
N LYS A 242 -10.72 6.39 20.13
CA LYS A 242 -10.19 5.21 20.83
C LYS A 242 -8.92 4.70 20.15
N ASP A 243 -8.11 3.99 20.88
CA ASP A 243 -6.86 3.36 20.40
C ASP A 243 -7.08 2.36 19.24
N THR A 244 -8.32 1.88 19.06
CA THR A 244 -8.70 0.97 17.97
C THR A 244 -9.25 1.70 16.74
N GLU A 245 -9.45 3.01 16.84
CA GLU A 245 -9.95 3.86 15.76
C GLU A 245 -8.82 4.63 15.08
N GLY A 246 -9.05 5.07 13.85
CA GLY A 246 -8.10 5.88 13.08
C GLY A 246 -8.00 5.46 11.61
N ILE A 247 -6.92 5.86 10.95
CA ILE A 247 -6.67 5.54 9.54
C ILE A 247 -5.85 4.25 9.46
N TYR A 248 -6.39 3.24 8.78
CA TYR A 248 -5.72 1.95 8.59
C TYR A 248 -5.01 1.83 7.24
N SER A 249 -5.48 2.57 6.24
CA SER A 249 -4.94 2.52 4.88
C SER A 249 -5.17 3.83 4.15
N ILE A 250 -4.18 4.23 3.36
CA ILE A 250 -4.22 5.40 2.49
C ILE A 250 -3.72 5.04 1.11
N HIS A 251 -4.35 5.58 0.07
CA HIS A 251 -3.88 5.43 -1.29
C HIS A 251 -4.15 6.70 -2.10
N PHE A 252 -3.20 7.08 -2.96
CA PHE A 252 -3.34 8.22 -3.87
C PHE A 252 -3.32 7.74 -5.31
N TYR A 253 -4.30 8.20 -6.09
CA TYR A 253 -4.35 7.94 -7.53
C TYR A 253 -3.36 8.85 -8.30
N ASN A 254 -3.26 10.09 -7.87
CA ASN A 254 -2.33 11.11 -8.39
C ASN A 254 -1.98 12.10 -7.27
N ALA A 255 -1.20 13.13 -7.58
CA ALA A 255 -0.75 14.11 -6.59
C ALA A 255 -1.87 14.90 -5.89
N LEU A 256 -3.11 14.87 -6.38
CA LEU A 256 -4.25 15.63 -5.84
C LEU A 256 -5.32 14.74 -5.21
N ASN A 257 -5.59 13.55 -5.81
CA ASN A 257 -6.71 12.71 -5.44
C ASN A 257 -6.25 11.53 -4.58
N GLY A 258 -6.67 11.52 -3.34
CA GLY A 258 -6.38 10.47 -2.37
C GLY A 258 -7.63 10.00 -1.62
N PHE A 259 -7.57 8.79 -1.12
CA PHE A 259 -8.59 8.15 -0.31
C PHE A 259 -7.94 7.45 0.88
N ALA A 260 -8.61 7.50 2.03
CA ALA A 260 -8.19 6.75 3.20
C ALA A 260 -9.41 6.11 3.88
N ILE A 261 -9.17 4.95 4.46
CA ILE A 261 -10.18 4.16 5.16
C ILE A 261 -9.64 3.67 6.50
N GLY A 262 -10.54 3.48 7.44
CA GLY A 262 -10.22 2.95 8.75
C GLY A 262 -11.46 2.55 9.52
N GLY A 263 -11.65 3.11 10.70
CA GLY A 263 -12.72 2.79 11.63
C GLY A 263 -12.21 2.00 12.84
N ASP A 264 -13.08 1.22 13.47
CA ASP A 264 -12.81 0.40 14.65
C ASP A 264 -12.88 -1.08 14.31
N TYR A 265 -11.73 -1.79 14.33
CA TYR A 265 -11.72 -3.25 14.04
C TYR A 265 -12.46 -4.08 15.09
N THR A 266 -12.71 -3.54 16.29
CA THR A 266 -13.51 -4.20 17.33
C THR A 266 -15.02 -4.05 17.10
N LYS A 267 -15.41 -3.09 16.22
CA LYS A 267 -16.78 -2.83 15.77
C LYS A 267 -16.81 -2.76 14.23
N PRO A 268 -16.51 -3.85 13.55
CA PRO A 268 -16.22 -3.82 12.11
C PRO A 268 -17.42 -3.43 11.23
N GLU A 269 -18.64 -3.44 11.78
CA GLU A 269 -19.85 -3.00 11.08
C GLU A 269 -20.13 -1.50 11.28
N ASP A 270 -19.42 -0.82 12.20
CA ASP A 270 -19.55 0.63 12.37
C ASP A 270 -18.94 1.35 11.16
N ASN A 271 -19.78 2.08 10.45
CA ASN A 271 -19.46 2.78 9.21
C ASN A 271 -19.51 4.31 9.36
N SER A 272 -19.58 4.80 10.60
CA SER A 272 -19.57 6.22 10.90
C SER A 272 -18.14 6.79 10.83
N ALA A 273 -17.98 7.88 10.07
CA ALA A 273 -16.74 8.65 9.95
C ALA A 273 -15.47 7.81 9.66
N ASN A 274 -15.59 6.71 8.93
CA ASN A 274 -14.50 5.76 8.67
C ASN A 274 -13.88 5.84 7.26
N LYS A 275 -14.40 6.74 6.40
CA LYS A 275 -13.94 6.94 5.02
C LYS A 275 -13.75 8.43 4.74
N ILE A 276 -12.57 8.78 4.24
CA ILE A 276 -12.22 10.17 3.90
C ILE A 276 -11.57 10.25 2.52
N ARG A 277 -11.79 11.37 1.86
CA ARG A 277 -11.23 11.67 0.55
C ARG A 277 -10.62 13.07 0.50
N THR A 278 -9.56 13.22 -0.27
CA THR A 278 -8.93 14.50 -0.61
C THR A 278 -8.96 14.73 -2.12
N LYS A 279 -9.00 16.00 -2.53
CA LYS A 279 -8.89 16.45 -3.92
C LYS A 279 -7.83 17.53 -4.11
N ASP A 280 -7.08 17.84 -3.06
CA ASP A 280 -6.07 18.92 -3.00
C ASP A 280 -4.69 18.44 -2.53
N GLY A 281 -4.43 17.14 -2.67
CA GLY A 281 -3.16 16.55 -2.29
C GLY A 281 -3.00 16.30 -0.79
N GLY A 282 -4.11 16.10 -0.07
CA GLY A 282 -4.09 15.76 1.34
C GLY A 282 -4.03 16.96 2.28
N LYS A 283 -4.18 18.19 1.77
CA LYS A 283 -4.24 19.40 2.60
C LYS A 283 -5.56 19.51 3.35
N THR A 284 -6.66 19.12 2.68
CA THR A 284 -7.98 18.98 3.29
C THR A 284 -8.59 17.62 2.99
N TRP A 285 -9.41 17.14 3.93
CA TRP A 285 -10.07 15.84 3.84
C TRP A 285 -11.56 16.00 4.16
N GLU A 286 -12.40 15.36 3.35
CA GLU A 286 -13.85 15.31 3.53
C GLU A 286 -14.31 13.89 3.89
N LEU A 287 -15.27 13.76 4.81
CA LEU A 287 -15.97 12.49 5.04
C LEU A 287 -16.81 12.14 3.82
N VAL A 288 -16.77 10.89 3.40
CA VAL A 288 -17.56 10.36 2.27
C VAL A 288 -18.25 9.06 2.67
N ALA A 289 -19.37 8.74 2.01
CA ALA A 289 -20.19 7.56 2.29
C ALA A 289 -20.43 7.36 3.81
N GLN A 290 -20.72 8.46 4.52
CA GLN A 290 -20.92 8.45 5.94
C GLN A 290 -22.18 7.68 6.32
N ASN A 291 -22.09 6.78 7.30
CA ASN A 291 -23.15 5.85 7.69
C ASN A 291 -23.59 4.88 6.59
N GLU A 292 -22.73 4.67 5.59
CA GLU A 292 -22.92 3.71 4.50
C GLU A 292 -21.81 2.65 4.54
N ASN A 293 -22.14 1.44 4.09
CA ASN A 293 -21.12 0.39 3.98
C ASN A 293 -19.99 0.79 3.02
N PRO A 294 -18.79 0.23 3.19
CA PRO A 294 -18.37 -0.70 4.23
C PRO A 294 -18.09 0.00 5.58
N GLY A 295 -18.18 -0.77 6.66
CA GLY A 295 -17.60 -0.43 7.95
C GLY A 295 -16.06 -0.52 7.93
N TYR A 296 -15.44 -1.02 9.01
CA TYR A 296 -13.98 -1.16 9.06
C TYR A 296 -13.41 -1.98 7.88
N ARG A 297 -12.38 -1.44 7.22
CA ARG A 297 -11.53 -2.17 6.27
C ARG A 297 -10.06 -1.82 6.55
N SER A 298 -9.19 -2.82 6.41
CA SER A 298 -7.76 -2.69 6.69
C SER A 298 -6.94 -2.15 5.52
N CYS A 299 -7.46 -2.23 4.31
CA CYS A 299 -6.75 -1.81 3.10
C CYS A 299 -7.70 -1.22 2.06
N VAL A 300 -7.30 -0.13 1.42
CA VAL A 300 -7.97 0.46 0.27
C VAL A 300 -6.96 0.75 -0.83
N GLN A 301 -7.34 0.48 -2.08
CA GLN A 301 -6.53 0.87 -3.23
C GLN A 301 -7.41 1.41 -4.37
N TYR A 302 -6.93 2.45 -5.05
CA TYR A 302 -7.43 2.79 -6.37
C TYR A 302 -7.07 1.71 -7.36
N ILE A 303 -8.01 1.33 -8.21
CA ILE A 303 -7.74 0.44 -9.33
C ILE A 303 -6.89 1.20 -10.36
N PRO A 304 -5.77 0.63 -10.84
CA PRO A 304 -4.88 1.30 -11.79
C PRO A 304 -5.59 1.68 -13.10
N ASN A 305 -5.21 2.83 -13.67
CA ASN A 305 -5.67 3.31 -14.99
C ASN A 305 -7.20 3.53 -15.10
N ARG A 306 -7.87 3.82 -13.97
CA ARG A 306 -9.34 4.03 -13.92
C ARG A 306 -9.73 5.45 -13.50
N ASN A 307 -8.90 6.46 -13.83
CA ASN A 307 -9.14 7.91 -13.63
C ASN A 307 -9.46 8.30 -12.17
N GLY A 308 -9.00 7.52 -11.18
CA GLY A 308 -9.27 7.80 -9.77
C GLY A 308 -10.75 7.64 -9.38
N LYS A 309 -11.55 6.92 -10.18
CA LYS A 309 -12.95 6.65 -9.87
C LYS A 309 -13.16 5.32 -9.17
N GLU A 310 -12.37 4.32 -9.54
CA GLU A 310 -12.58 2.97 -9.05
C GLU A 310 -11.65 2.65 -7.88
N LEU A 311 -12.24 2.11 -6.81
CA LEU A 311 -11.57 1.72 -5.57
C LEU A 311 -12.02 0.31 -5.15
N VAL A 312 -11.11 -0.41 -4.51
CA VAL A 312 -11.44 -1.62 -3.75
C VAL A 312 -10.99 -1.42 -2.31
N ALA A 313 -11.88 -1.69 -1.37
CA ALA A 313 -11.59 -1.78 0.05
C ALA A 313 -11.69 -3.25 0.50
N ILE A 314 -10.71 -3.71 1.29
CA ILE A 314 -10.64 -5.09 1.75
C ILE A 314 -10.32 -5.15 3.24
N GLY A 315 -10.89 -6.13 3.92
CA GLY A 315 -10.67 -6.38 5.33
C GLY A 315 -11.09 -7.80 5.71
N PHE A 316 -11.01 -8.15 6.97
CA PHE A 316 -11.44 -9.47 7.43
C PHE A 316 -12.97 -9.70 7.33
N LYS A 317 -13.74 -8.65 7.01
CA LYS A 317 -15.20 -8.69 6.81
C LYS A 317 -15.59 -8.65 5.33
N GLY A 318 -14.63 -8.73 4.40
CA GLY A 318 -14.97 -8.86 2.99
C GLY A 318 -14.27 -7.86 2.07
N ILE A 319 -14.81 -7.81 0.85
CA ILE A 319 -14.30 -7.05 -0.29
C ILE A 319 -15.42 -6.14 -0.80
N ASP A 320 -15.15 -4.85 -0.89
CA ASP A 320 -16.09 -3.85 -1.37
C ASP A 320 -15.48 -3.05 -2.52
N TYR A 321 -16.31 -2.63 -3.46
CA TYR A 321 -15.97 -1.91 -4.67
C TYR A 321 -16.74 -0.61 -4.77
N SER A 322 -16.08 0.44 -5.22
CA SER A 322 -16.67 1.72 -5.60
C SER A 322 -16.24 2.10 -7.01
N ASN A 323 -17.14 2.68 -7.81
CA ASN A 323 -16.84 3.22 -9.14
C ASN A 323 -17.07 4.74 -9.25
N ASP A 324 -17.25 5.42 -8.12
CA ASP A 324 -17.57 6.85 -8.03
C ASP A 324 -16.67 7.62 -7.03
N SER A 325 -15.40 7.21 -6.96
CA SER A 325 -14.38 7.79 -6.08
C SER A 325 -14.74 7.66 -4.59
N GLY A 326 -15.35 6.54 -4.20
CA GLY A 326 -15.67 6.21 -2.81
C GLY A 326 -16.94 6.87 -2.28
N SER A 327 -17.80 7.44 -3.14
CA SER A 327 -19.06 8.05 -2.71
C SER A 327 -20.12 7.00 -2.39
N THR A 328 -20.14 5.90 -3.15
CA THR A 328 -20.97 4.71 -2.89
C THR A 328 -20.15 3.43 -3.02
N TRP A 329 -20.58 2.36 -2.35
CA TRP A 329 -19.87 1.09 -2.30
C TRP A 329 -20.80 -0.09 -2.51
N LYS A 330 -20.32 -1.08 -3.24
CA LYS A 330 -20.96 -2.36 -3.46
C LYS A 330 -20.15 -3.46 -2.78
N HIS A 331 -20.81 -4.28 -1.97
CA HIS A 331 -20.21 -5.49 -1.40
C HIS A 331 -20.10 -6.58 -2.45
N LEU A 332 -18.89 -7.14 -2.65
CA LEU A 332 -18.62 -8.17 -3.65
C LEU A 332 -18.41 -9.56 -3.04
N SER A 333 -17.94 -9.65 -1.79
CA SER A 333 -17.62 -10.94 -1.17
C SER A 333 -17.41 -10.81 0.34
N ASP A 334 -17.86 -11.79 1.12
CA ASP A 334 -17.61 -11.93 2.56
C ASP A 334 -16.21 -12.51 2.87
N GLU A 335 -15.46 -12.90 1.85
CA GLU A 335 -14.14 -13.48 2.01
C GLU A 335 -13.11 -12.49 2.57
N GLY A 336 -12.61 -12.76 3.77
CA GLY A 336 -11.73 -11.84 4.50
C GLY A 336 -10.26 -11.93 4.08
N PHE A 337 -9.64 -10.76 3.98
CA PHE A 337 -8.20 -10.57 3.78
C PHE A 337 -7.71 -9.39 4.62
N TYR A 338 -6.40 -9.12 4.63
CA TYR A 338 -5.83 -7.97 5.31
C TYR A 338 -5.31 -6.92 4.33
N THR A 339 -4.74 -7.34 3.20
CA THR A 339 -4.08 -6.47 2.24
C THR A 339 -4.33 -6.93 0.80
N ILE A 340 -4.29 -5.99 -0.15
CA ILE A 340 -4.46 -6.22 -1.58
C ILE A 340 -3.42 -5.41 -2.36
N ARG A 341 -2.95 -5.97 -3.49
CA ARG A 341 -2.10 -5.28 -4.47
C ARG A 341 -2.59 -5.57 -5.87
N PHE A 342 -2.92 -4.53 -6.62
CA PHE A 342 -3.38 -4.67 -8.00
C PHE A 342 -2.21 -4.98 -8.95
N LEU A 343 -2.39 -6.04 -9.73
CA LEU A 343 -1.50 -6.38 -10.85
C LEU A 343 -1.80 -5.51 -12.06
N ASN A 344 -3.07 -5.37 -12.38
CA ASN A 344 -3.63 -4.52 -13.44
C ASN A 344 -5.02 -4.01 -13.03
N ASP A 345 -5.82 -3.57 -13.97
CA ASP A 345 -7.13 -2.97 -13.70
C ASP A 345 -8.25 -3.97 -13.33
N SER A 346 -7.99 -5.27 -13.36
CA SER A 346 -9.01 -6.32 -13.09
C SER A 346 -8.47 -7.46 -12.24
N ILE A 347 -7.15 -7.56 -12.08
CA ILE A 347 -6.49 -8.64 -11.34
C ILE A 347 -5.70 -8.06 -10.18
N ALA A 348 -5.87 -8.66 -9.00
CA ALA A 348 -5.09 -8.33 -7.81
C ALA A 348 -4.63 -9.61 -7.09
N TYR A 349 -3.66 -9.45 -6.19
CA TYR A 349 -3.32 -10.43 -5.18
C TYR A 349 -3.75 -9.90 -3.82
N ALA A 350 -4.28 -10.78 -2.98
CA ALA A 350 -4.68 -10.46 -1.62
C ALA A 350 -4.11 -11.48 -0.64
N ALA A 351 -3.76 -11.01 0.55
CA ALA A 351 -3.23 -11.85 1.61
C ALA A 351 -3.93 -11.58 2.95
N GLY A 352 -3.93 -12.58 3.83
CA GLY A 352 -4.63 -12.47 5.10
C GLY A 352 -4.30 -13.58 6.07
N ASN A 353 -5.27 -13.97 6.87
CA ASN A 353 -5.16 -15.07 7.80
C ASN A 353 -5.16 -16.39 7.03
N GLY A 354 -4.05 -17.10 7.07
CA GLY A 354 -3.90 -18.44 6.52
C GLY A 354 -3.85 -18.52 5.00
N ARG A 355 -3.77 -17.43 4.25
CA ARG A 355 -3.83 -17.52 2.78
C ARG A 355 -3.21 -16.35 2.01
N VAL A 356 -2.83 -16.66 0.76
CA VAL A 356 -2.64 -15.71 -0.33
C VAL A 356 -3.51 -16.16 -1.50
N SER A 357 -4.20 -15.23 -2.13
CA SER A 357 -5.13 -15.50 -3.23
C SER A 357 -4.92 -14.53 -4.38
N LYS A 358 -5.23 -14.98 -5.60
CA LYS A 358 -5.43 -14.13 -6.77
C LYS A 358 -6.91 -13.80 -6.88
N LEU A 359 -7.20 -12.53 -7.03
CA LEU A 359 -8.54 -12.01 -7.24
C LEU A 359 -8.70 -11.57 -8.69
N THR A 360 -9.83 -11.94 -9.32
CA THR A 360 -10.20 -11.47 -10.66
C THR A 360 -11.57 -10.83 -10.56
N PHE A 361 -11.62 -9.52 -10.76
CA PHE A 361 -12.85 -8.73 -10.74
C PHE A 361 -13.53 -8.79 -12.10
N LYS A 362 -14.87 -8.97 -12.12
CA LYS A 362 -15.69 -9.11 -13.31
C LYS A 362 -16.96 -8.26 -13.23
N GLU A 363 -17.42 -7.79 -14.40
CA GLU A 363 -18.72 -7.17 -14.61
C GLU A 363 -19.87 -8.18 -14.59
#